data_87c915728b31c7f0ef7898aee9d6ff18
#
_entry.id   87c915728b31c7f0ef7898aee9d6ff18
#
_cell.length_a   1.000
_cell.length_b   1.000
_cell.length_c   1.000
_cell.angle_alpha   90.00
_cell.angle_beta   90.00
_cell.angle_gamma   90.00
#
_symmetry.space_group_name_H-M   'P 1'
#
loop_
_entity.id
_entity.type
_entity.pdbx_description
1 polymer ?
#
loop_
_entity_poly.entity_id
_entity_poly.type
_entity_poly.pdbx_seq_one_letter_code
_entity_poly.pdbx_strand_id
1 'polypeptide(L)'
;MRQVVVGLDTSCYTTSAAAVTADGQVVASCRKLLPVKLGERGLRQSEGVFIHVRQLPERLEELREFICGDEIVAVCASSRPRDEEESYMPVFQVGDAQARGLAAMLGVPYFSSTHQRGHVAAAMVDSGIAPGDLLAVHLSGGTTELLSLRG
;
A
#
# COMPACT_ATOMS: atom_id res chain seq x y z
N MET A 1 6.75 -10.39 22.01
CA MET A 1 5.68 -9.85 21.16
C MET A 1 6.36 -9.34 19.91
N ARG A 2 5.94 -9.79 18.72
CA ARG A 2 6.54 -9.37 17.46
C ARG A 2 6.05 -7.96 17.15
N GLN A 3 6.94 -7.09 16.70
CA GLN A 3 6.62 -5.72 16.27
C GLN A 3 6.35 -5.71 14.77
N VAL A 4 5.23 -5.10 14.37
CA VAL A 4 4.81 -5.03 12.98
C VAL A 4 4.42 -3.61 12.57
N VAL A 5 4.67 -3.29 11.32
CA VAL A 5 4.16 -2.10 10.62
C VAL A 5 3.00 -2.53 9.74
N VAL A 6 1.87 -1.84 9.85
CA VAL A 6 0.70 -2.06 8.99
C VAL A 6 0.75 -1.11 7.82
N GLY A 7 0.66 -1.65 6.60
CA GLY A 7 0.65 -0.90 5.35
C GLY A 7 -0.69 -1.02 4.61
N LEU A 8 -1.21 0.10 4.10
CA LEU A 8 -2.44 0.17 3.31
C LEU A 8 -2.17 0.72 1.91
N ASP A 9 -2.77 0.09 0.91
CA ASP A 9 -2.76 0.60 -0.47
C ASP A 9 -4.14 0.44 -1.11
N THR A 10 -4.67 1.54 -1.63
CA THR A 10 -5.95 1.61 -2.34
C THR A 10 -5.73 2.15 -3.74
N SER A 11 -4.85 1.49 -4.49
CA SER A 11 -4.59 1.77 -5.90
C SER A 11 -5.78 1.42 -6.80
N CYS A 12 -5.70 1.77 -8.09
CA CYS A 12 -6.84 1.73 -9.01
C CYS A 12 -7.59 0.39 -9.11
N TYR A 13 -6.92 -0.75 -8.85
CA TYR A 13 -7.51 -2.07 -9.12
C TYR A 13 -7.47 -3.03 -7.94
N THR A 14 -6.87 -2.65 -6.83
CA THR A 14 -6.69 -3.55 -5.68
C THR A 14 -6.81 -2.81 -4.37
N THR A 15 -7.64 -3.32 -3.46
CA THR A 15 -7.64 -2.92 -2.06
C THR A 15 -6.70 -3.84 -1.31
N SER A 16 -5.70 -3.34 -0.62
CA SER A 16 -4.74 -4.16 0.11
C SER A 16 -4.40 -3.61 1.49
N ALA A 17 -4.20 -4.54 2.42
CA ALA A 17 -3.64 -4.31 3.73
C ALA A 17 -2.58 -5.38 4.00
N ALA A 18 -1.43 -5.00 4.53
CA ALA A 18 -0.34 -5.91 4.82
C ALA A 18 0.32 -5.58 6.16
N ALA A 19 1.01 -6.55 6.73
CA ALA A 19 1.86 -6.35 7.90
C ALA A 19 3.26 -6.89 7.61
N VAL A 20 4.26 -6.10 7.99
CA VAL A 20 5.68 -6.43 7.87
C VAL A 20 6.38 -6.22 9.19
N THR A 21 7.40 -7.00 9.46
CA THR A 21 8.30 -6.82 10.62
C THR A 21 9.35 -5.74 10.34
N ALA A 22 10.05 -5.29 11.37
CA ALA A 22 11.09 -4.28 11.25
C ALA A 22 12.29 -4.74 10.39
N ASP A 23 12.53 -6.05 10.28
CA ASP A 23 13.54 -6.67 9.42
C ASP A 23 13.03 -6.97 8.00
N GLY A 24 11.83 -6.49 7.66
CA GLY A 24 11.27 -6.56 6.30
C GLY A 24 10.55 -7.86 5.95
N GLN A 25 10.33 -8.76 6.90
CA GLN A 25 9.57 -9.99 6.64
C GLN A 25 8.08 -9.70 6.50
N VAL A 26 7.46 -10.21 5.44
CA VAL A 26 6.01 -10.11 5.23
C VAL A 26 5.30 -11.11 6.14
N VAL A 27 4.54 -10.59 7.10
CA VAL A 27 3.72 -11.42 8.01
C VAL A 27 2.45 -11.88 7.33
N ALA A 28 1.74 -10.97 6.69
CA ALA A 28 0.53 -11.24 5.92
C ALA A 28 0.29 -10.15 4.89
N SER A 29 -0.42 -10.53 3.82
CA SER A 29 -0.85 -9.61 2.75
C SER A 29 -2.26 -9.99 2.31
N CYS A 30 -3.24 -9.17 2.69
CA CYS A 30 -4.66 -9.35 2.42
C CYS A 30 -5.08 -8.44 1.27
N ARG A 31 -5.52 -9.01 0.14
CA ARG A 31 -5.80 -8.26 -1.09
C ARG A 31 -7.13 -8.66 -1.70
N LYS A 32 -7.83 -7.69 -2.30
CA LYS A 32 -9.04 -7.91 -3.07
C LYS A 32 -9.05 -7.02 -4.31
N LEU A 33 -9.21 -7.64 -5.47
CA LEU A 33 -9.35 -6.91 -6.73
C LEU A 33 -10.67 -6.15 -6.77
N LEU A 34 -10.65 -4.98 -7.38
CA LEU A 34 -11.86 -4.26 -7.71
C LEU A 34 -12.54 -4.94 -8.92
N PRO A 35 -13.87 -5.10 -8.89
CA PRO A 35 -14.59 -5.69 -10.01
C PRO A 35 -14.61 -4.72 -11.19
N VAL A 36 -13.94 -5.08 -12.29
CA VAL A 36 -14.02 -4.37 -13.57
C VAL A 36 -14.96 -5.17 -14.47
N LYS A 37 -15.99 -4.53 -15.01
CA LYS A 37 -16.93 -5.20 -15.91
C LYS A 37 -16.25 -5.57 -17.23
N LEU A 38 -16.62 -6.71 -17.78
CA LEU A 38 -16.14 -7.17 -19.08
C LEU A 38 -16.44 -6.11 -20.16
N GLY A 39 -15.40 -5.67 -20.88
CA GLY A 39 -15.50 -4.66 -21.93
C GLY A 39 -15.26 -3.22 -21.46
N GLU A 40 -15.13 -2.96 -20.17
CA GLU A 40 -14.71 -1.64 -19.66
C GLU A 40 -13.18 -1.54 -19.59
N ARG A 41 -12.64 -0.36 -19.94
CA ARG A 41 -11.20 -0.10 -19.92
C ARG A 41 -10.66 0.29 -18.54
N GLY A 42 -11.49 0.25 -17.49
CA GLY A 42 -11.15 0.62 -16.12
C GLY A 42 -12.36 1.09 -15.32
N LEU A 43 -12.12 1.50 -14.08
CA LEU A 43 -13.12 2.05 -13.18
C LEU A 43 -13.01 3.58 -13.13
N ARG A 44 -14.15 4.26 -13.00
CA ARG A 44 -14.18 5.68 -12.64
C ARG A 44 -13.58 5.84 -11.23
N GLN A 45 -12.83 6.91 -11.01
CA GLN A 45 -12.21 7.15 -9.70
C GLN A 45 -13.21 7.16 -8.55
N SER A 46 -14.38 7.78 -8.73
CA SER A 46 -15.46 7.81 -7.73
C SER A 46 -16.00 6.41 -7.40
N GLU A 47 -16.10 5.54 -8.39
CA GLU A 47 -16.53 4.15 -8.20
C GLU A 47 -15.47 3.36 -7.44
N GLY A 48 -14.19 3.54 -7.82
CA GLY A 48 -13.06 2.96 -7.11
C GLY A 48 -13.02 3.36 -5.64
N VAL A 49 -13.18 4.65 -5.34
CA VAL A 49 -13.28 5.16 -3.96
C VAL A 49 -14.38 4.44 -3.17
N PHE A 50 -15.58 4.33 -3.74
CA PHE A 50 -16.70 3.67 -3.06
C PHE A 50 -16.42 2.19 -2.78
N ILE A 51 -15.81 1.48 -3.73
CA ILE A 51 -15.46 0.07 -3.56
C ILE A 51 -14.39 -0.09 -2.49
N HIS A 52 -13.34 0.75 -2.50
CA HIS A 52 -12.29 0.72 -1.47
C HIS A 52 -12.83 0.98 -0.07
N VAL A 53 -13.74 1.95 0.09
CA VAL A 53 -14.38 2.23 1.38
C VAL A 53 -15.08 0.99 1.95
N ARG A 54 -15.68 0.16 1.08
CA ARG A 54 -16.33 -1.08 1.50
C ARG A 54 -15.37 -2.24 1.74
N GLN A 55 -14.34 -2.36 0.92
CA GLN A 55 -13.44 -3.51 0.97
C GLN A 55 -12.31 -3.38 2.02
N LEU A 56 -11.86 -2.16 2.33
CA LEU A 56 -10.71 -1.96 3.21
C LEU A 56 -10.96 -2.44 4.64
N PRO A 57 -12.13 -2.20 5.27
CA PRO A 57 -12.43 -2.79 6.57
C PRO A 57 -12.32 -4.32 6.59
N GLU A 58 -12.86 -5.01 5.57
CA GLU A 58 -12.77 -6.47 5.47
C GLU A 58 -11.31 -6.95 5.38
N ARG A 59 -10.44 -6.18 4.68
CA ARG A 59 -9.00 -6.51 4.59
C ARG A 59 -8.28 -6.29 5.91
N LEU A 60 -8.67 -5.28 6.67
CA LEU A 60 -8.13 -5.04 8.01
C LEU A 60 -8.57 -6.11 9.02
N GLU A 61 -9.82 -6.54 8.95
CA GLU A 61 -10.35 -7.65 9.76
C GLU A 61 -9.58 -8.94 9.47
N GLU A 62 -9.39 -9.28 8.19
CA GLU A 62 -8.60 -10.43 7.77
C GLU A 62 -7.14 -10.33 8.24
N LEU A 63 -6.51 -9.16 8.05
CA LEU A 63 -5.12 -8.95 8.49
C LEU A 63 -4.98 -9.14 10.00
N ARG A 64 -5.96 -8.67 10.78
CA ARG A 64 -5.95 -8.79 12.23
C ARG A 64 -5.84 -10.24 12.72
N GLU A 65 -6.39 -11.20 11.99
CA GLU A 65 -6.31 -12.62 12.36
C GLU A 65 -4.85 -13.12 12.36
N PHE A 66 -4.02 -12.60 11.41
CA PHE A 66 -2.61 -12.98 11.28
C PHE A 66 -1.68 -12.28 12.28
N ILE A 67 -2.06 -11.08 12.74
CA ILE A 67 -1.25 -10.27 13.66
C ILE A 67 -1.83 -10.21 15.08
N CYS A 68 -2.73 -11.16 15.41
CA CYS A 68 -3.31 -11.26 16.74
C CYS A 68 -2.20 -11.53 17.78
N GLY A 69 -2.03 -10.59 18.71
CA GLY A 69 -0.98 -10.66 19.73
C GLY A 69 0.34 -9.99 19.34
N ASP A 70 0.46 -9.47 18.13
CA ASP A 70 1.57 -8.61 17.72
C ASP A 70 1.36 -7.16 18.16
N GLU A 71 2.45 -6.42 18.30
CA GLU A 71 2.46 -5.00 18.60
C GLU A 71 2.55 -4.19 17.28
N ILE A 72 1.51 -3.43 16.96
CA ILE A 72 1.56 -2.49 15.82
C ILE A 72 2.36 -1.28 16.28
N VAL A 73 3.52 -1.04 15.67
CA VAL A 73 4.43 0.06 16.04
C VAL A 73 4.35 1.24 15.09
N ALA A 74 3.78 1.07 13.91
CA ALA A 74 3.54 2.15 12.94
C ALA A 74 2.46 1.76 11.94
N VAL A 75 1.87 2.76 11.29
CA VAL A 75 0.98 2.58 10.14
C VAL A 75 1.50 3.40 8.96
N CYS A 76 1.43 2.83 7.77
CA CYS A 76 1.84 3.45 6.52
C CYS A 76 0.73 3.34 5.47
N ALA A 77 0.64 4.30 4.57
CA ALA A 77 -0.22 4.18 3.39
C ALA A 77 0.41 4.81 2.14
N SER A 78 0.04 4.25 0.98
CA SER A 78 0.23 4.95 -0.29
C SER A 78 -0.81 6.07 -0.39
N SER A 79 -0.37 7.32 -0.34
CA SER A 79 -1.23 8.50 -0.39
C SER A 79 -1.42 9.06 -1.81
N ARG A 80 -0.59 8.62 -2.76
CA ARG A 80 -0.56 9.05 -4.15
C ARG A 80 0.20 8.05 -5.04
N PRO A 81 0.02 8.10 -6.38
CA PRO A 81 0.71 7.20 -7.31
C PRO A 81 2.24 7.32 -7.28
N ARG A 82 2.77 8.56 -7.35
CA ARG A 82 4.19 8.87 -7.54
C ARG A 82 4.64 10.03 -6.65
N ASP A 83 5.95 10.29 -6.61
CA ASP A 83 6.54 11.38 -5.82
C ASP A 83 6.33 12.79 -6.41
N GLU A 84 5.78 12.93 -7.59
CA GLU A 84 5.47 14.21 -8.24
C GLU A 84 4.35 14.95 -7.49
N GLU A 85 4.48 16.26 -7.35
CA GLU A 85 3.50 17.11 -6.61
C GLU A 85 2.09 17.00 -7.17
N GLU A 86 1.95 16.93 -8.51
CA GLU A 86 0.66 16.84 -9.20
C GLU A 86 0.11 15.40 -9.30
N SER A 87 0.81 14.43 -8.73
CA SER A 87 0.41 13.03 -8.76
C SER A 87 -0.72 12.77 -7.75
N TYR A 88 -1.93 13.17 -8.11
CA TYR A 88 -3.12 12.98 -7.28
C TYR A 88 -4.14 12.05 -7.93
N MET A 89 -4.61 11.06 -7.17
CA MET A 89 -5.76 10.23 -7.55
C MET A 89 -6.67 9.98 -6.33
N PRO A 90 -7.97 10.25 -6.45
CA PRO A 90 -8.93 10.15 -5.34
C PRO A 90 -8.95 8.81 -4.61
N VAL A 91 -8.72 7.70 -5.32
CA VAL A 91 -8.73 6.35 -4.72
C VAL A 91 -7.71 6.19 -3.60
N PHE A 92 -6.56 6.84 -3.66
CA PHE A 92 -5.53 6.76 -2.62
C PHE A 92 -5.95 7.42 -1.30
N GLN A 93 -6.89 8.38 -1.36
CA GLN A 93 -7.37 9.06 -0.16
C GLN A 93 -8.09 8.12 0.81
N VAL A 94 -8.63 7.00 0.32
CA VAL A 94 -9.29 6.01 1.17
C VAL A 94 -8.29 5.34 2.11
N GLY A 95 -7.20 4.81 1.55
CA GLY A 95 -6.12 4.19 2.33
C GLY A 95 -5.42 5.18 3.26
N ASP A 96 -5.11 6.38 2.74
CA ASP A 96 -4.47 7.45 3.52
C ASP A 96 -5.30 7.85 4.74
N ALA A 97 -6.58 8.14 4.56
CA ALA A 97 -7.48 8.56 5.64
C ALA A 97 -7.66 7.46 6.69
N GLN A 98 -7.84 6.21 6.26
CA GLN A 98 -7.97 5.06 7.17
C GLN A 98 -6.68 4.81 7.96
N ALA A 99 -5.51 4.88 7.30
CA ALA A 99 -4.22 4.71 7.96
C ALA A 99 -3.96 5.77 9.03
N ARG A 100 -4.28 7.03 8.73
CA ARG A 100 -4.18 8.13 9.70
C ARG A 100 -5.11 7.94 10.90
N GLY A 101 -6.36 7.55 10.64
CA GLY A 101 -7.32 7.26 11.70
C GLY A 101 -6.86 6.10 12.59
N LEU A 102 -6.37 5.03 11.97
CA LEU A 102 -5.85 3.86 12.69
C LEU A 102 -4.63 4.23 13.54
N ALA A 103 -3.66 4.94 12.96
CA ALA A 103 -2.46 5.39 13.67
C ALA A 103 -2.81 6.26 14.88
N ALA A 104 -3.73 7.21 14.70
CA ALA A 104 -4.19 8.09 15.77
C ALA A 104 -4.87 7.31 16.91
N MET A 105 -5.71 6.34 16.59
CA MET A 105 -6.41 5.51 17.59
C MET A 105 -5.47 4.56 18.34
N LEU A 106 -4.41 4.07 17.68
CA LEU A 106 -3.40 3.21 18.27
C LEU A 106 -2.29 3.99 19.01
N GLY A 107 -2.21 5.31 18.82
CA GLY A 107 -1.15 6.13 19.40
C GLY A 107 0.23 5.86 18.80
N VAL A 108 0.30 5.44 17.53
CA VAL A 108 1.53 5.12 16.82
C VAL A 108 1.79 6.09 15.67
N PRO A 109 3.05 6.23 15.18
CA PRO A 109 3.36 7.09 14.06
C PRO A 109 2.67 6.62 12.76
N TYR A 110 2.27 7.59 11.94
CA TYR A 110 1.81 7.42 10.58
C TYR A 110 2.91 7.85 9.58
N PHE A 111 3.09 7.03 8.53
CA PHE A 111 4.00 7.34 7.42
C PHE A 111 3.25 7.34 6.09
N SER A 112 3.46 8.40 5.32
CA SER A 112 2.97 8.51 3.94
C SER A 112 4.03 7.98 2.97
N SER A 113 3.59 7.20 1.98
CA SER A 113 4.43 6.72 0.88
C SER A 113 3.72 6.92 -0.45
N THR A 114 4.33 6.48 -1.55
CA THR A 114 3.69 6.41 -2.85
C THR A 114 3.53 4.96 -3.30
N HIS A 115 2.56 4.73 -4.17
CA HIS A 115 2.33 3.40 -4.75
C HIS A 115 3.58 2.90 -5.51
N GLN A 116 4.25 3.79 -6.24
CA GLN A 116 5.49 3.47 -6.96
C GLN A 116 6.62 3.01 -6.01
N ARG A 117 6.81 3.69 -4.88
CA ARG A 117 7.76 3.26 -3.84
C ARG A 117 7.37 1.90 -3.27
N GLY A 118 6.08 1.63 -3.10
CA GLY A 118 5.57 0.34 -2.66
C GLY A 118 5.96 -0.80 -3.62
N HIS A 119 5.86 -0.57 -4.94
CA HIS A 119 6.30 -1.55 -5.95
C HIS A 119 7.79 -1.82 -5.88
N VAL A 120 8.62 -0.77 -5.72
CA VAL A 120 10.06 -0.93 -5.58
C VAL A 120 10.41 -1.71 -4.32
N ALA A 121 9.81 -1.33 -3.18
CA ALA A 121 10.03 -2.03 -1.92
C ALA A 121 9.62 -3.51 -2.00
N ALA A 122 8.47 -3.80 -2.62
CA ALA A 122 8.01 -5.18 -2.82
C ALA A 122 8.96 -6.00 -3.70
N ALA A 123 9.56 -5.39 -4.73
CA ALA A 123 10.55 -6.06 -5.59
C ALA A 123 11.87 -6.32 -4.86
N MET A 124 12.17 -5.57 -3.81
CA MET A 124 13.38 -5.76 -3.00
C MET A 124 13.22 -6.86 -1.93
N VAL A 125 11.97 -7.20 -1.55
CA VAL A 125 11.71 -8.29 -0.60
C VAL A 125 12.29 -9.58 -1.14
N ASP A 126 13.06 -10.28 -0.33
CA ASP A 126 13.74 -11.56 -0.66
C ASP A 126 14.69 -11.52 -1.87
N SER A 127 14.97 -10.34 -2.42
CA SER A 127 15.88 -10.18 -3.57
C SER A 127 17.37 -10.24 -3.20
N GLY A 128 17.68 -10.07 -1.92
CA GLY A 128 19.08 -9.90 -1.45
C GLY A 128 19.68 -8.53 -1.78
N ILE A 129 18.91 -7.61 -2.38
CA ILE A 129 19.37 -6.25 -2.71
C ILE A 129 19.22 -5.39 -1.45
N ALA A 130 20.35 -4.85 -0.98
CA ALA A 130 20.35 -3.91 0.13
C ALA A 130 19.81 -2.54 -0.30
N PRO A 131 19.17 -1.78 0.61
CA PRO A 131 18.84 -0.37 0.36
C PRO A 131 20.09 0.45 0.02
N GLY A 132 19.96 1.37 -0.90
CA GLY A 132 21.08 2.21 -1.38
C GLY A 132 20.76 2.85 -2.72
N ASP A 133 21.79 3.37 -3.39
CA ASP A 133 21.65 3.94 -4.72
C ASP A 133 21.38 2.84 -5.75
N LEU A 134 20.19 2.84 -6.32
CA LEU A 134 19.69 1.81 -7.23
C LEU A 134 19.03 2.43 -8.46
N LEU A 135 19.06 1.70 -9.57
CA LEU A 135 18.21 1.93 -10.71
C LEU A 135 17.11 0.87 -10.77
N ALA A 136 15.88 1.29 -10.74
CA ALA A 136 14.73 0.41 -10.90
C ALA A 136 13.99 0.68 -12.21
N VAL A 137 13.62 -0.37 -12.92
CA VAL A 137 12.76 -0.28 -14.10
C VAL A 137 11.35 -0.66 -13.68
N HIS A 138 10.43 0.28 -13.80
CA HIS A 138 9.01 0.07 -13.52
C HIS A 138 8.26 -0.11 -14.85
N LEU A 139 7.79 -1.31 -15.09
CA LEU A 139 6.99 -1.67 -16.27
C LEU A 139 5.54 -1.84 -15.86
N SER A 140 4.66 -1.02 -16.41
CA SER A 140 3.21 -1.14 -16.22
C SER A 140 2.50 -1.21 -17.57
N GLY A 141 1.21 -1.54 -17.58
CA GLY A 141 0.42 -1.69 -18.82
C GLY A 141 0.32 -0.44 -19.69
N GLY A 142 0.74 0.73 -19.21
CA GLY A 142 0.69 2.00 -19.94
C GLY A 142 1.97 2.82 -19.90
N THR A 143 2.92 2.48 -19.02
CA THR A 143 4.16 3.27 -18.85
C THR A 143 5.37 2.38 -18.60
N THR A 144 6.51 2.83 -19.11
CA THR A 144 7.83 2.30 -18.79
C THR A 144 8.66 3.43 -18.19
N GLU A 145 9.15 3.23 -16.98
CA GLU A 145 9.88 4.26 -16.23
C GLU A 145 11.20 3.71 -15.72
N LEU A 146 12.23 4.54 -15.78
CA LEU A 146 13.51 4.30 -15.15
C LEU A 146 13.59 5.20 -13.91
N LEU A 147 13.69 4.58 -12.75
CA LEU A 147 13.72 5.26 -11.47
C LEU A 147 15.12 5.24 -10.89
N SER A 148 15.64 6.42 -10.53
CA SER A 148 16.87 6.54 -9.76
C SER A 148 16.48 6.66 -8.28
N LEU A 149 16.85 5.66 -7.51
CA LEU A 149 16.66 5.62 -6.05
C LEU A 149 17.96 6.05 -5.40
N ARG A 150 17.86 6.91 -4.40
CA ARG A 150 19.00 7.32 -3.57
C ARG A 150 18.76 6.86 -2.15
N GLY A 151 19.74 6.20 -1.56
CA GLY A 151 19.73 5.68 -0.21
C GLY A 151 19.79 6.74 0.88
#